data_90638e9c47408979f26ead2fb0d8ac17
#
_entry.id   90638e9c47408979f26ead2fb0d8ac17
#
_cell.length_a   1.000
_cell.length_b   1.000
_cell.length_c   1.000
_cell.angle_alpha   90.00
_cell.angle_beta   90.00
_cell.angle_gamma   90.00
#
_symmetry.space_group_name_H-M   'P 1'
#
loop_
_entity.id
_entity.type
_entity.pdbx_description
1 polymer ?
#
loop_
_entity_poly.entity_id
_entity_poly.type
_entity_poly.pdbx_seq_one_letter_code
_entity_poly.pdbx_strand_id
1 'polypeptide(L)'
;MRTAQIRNLSSLMLVAFLSAALFPRILDAQAQKIRIAYSSRSNTITPLYVASSKGFFREEGLEVELIQVSPRLGAMAVMNGDVSFTTSFVSTFRGILQGLPLKVILIALKKGMYFLVVRPEIKDIQDLKGKKLGVATVRGTDQLVAEELLRSKGFNPALVQQLVIGETPLRAQALASGSVQAVSVSPPYDLMLQQMGYKVLAGPLEVGMPASGLFTSDRLLKENPQRVKRTLRAVMKANRFILDNRQETIAVMLKWLPQTAEVAARSYDLELKTITPDGQMTDAEMDSLIERLGEKKRSLDEVRDFSPVRQAIKELDVSK
;
A
#
# COMPACT_ATOMS: atom_id res chain seq x y z
N MET A 1 51.69 -49.11 44.70
CA MET A 1 51.41 -47.69 44.41
C MET A 1 50.90 -47.52 42.96
N ARG A 2 49.73 -47.99 42.62
CA ARG A 2 49.11 -47.86 41.25
C ARG A 2 47.57 -47.87 41.26
N THR A 3 46.91 -47.19 42.18
CA THR A 3 45.44 -47.15 42.23
C THR A 3 44.85 -45.76 42.48
N ALA A 4 45.63 -44.69 42.46
CA ALA A 4 45.15 -43.32 42.79
C ALA A 4 45.00 -42.36 41.60
N GLN A 5 45.33 -42.75 40.34
CA GLN A 5 45.30 -41.83 39.19
C GLN A 5 44.09 -41.96 38.25
N ILE A 6 43.23 -42.96 38.45
CA ILE A 6 42.09 -43.19 37.54
C ILE A 6 40.80 -42.46 37.97
N ARG A 7 40.72 -41.95 39.23
CA ARG A 7 39.49 -41.33 39.77
C ARG A 7 39.29 -39.85 39.38
N ASN A 8 40.30 -39.15 38.90
CA ASN A 8 40.22 -37.71 38.58
C ASN A 8 39.86 -37.43 37.11
N LEU A 9 40.03 -38.37 36.17
CA LEU A 9 39.62 -38.16 34.78
C LEU A 9 38.13 -38.29 34.52
N SER A 10 37.41 -39.07 35.32
CA SER A 10 35.95 -39.28 35.13
C SER A 10 35.12 -38.06 35.59
N SER A 11 35.63 -37.29 36.57
CA SER A 11 34.95 -36.09 37.06
C SER A 11 35.12 -34.87 36.16
N LEU A 12 36.25 -34.77 35.41
CA LEU A 12 36.43 -33.69 34.44
C LEU A 12 35.64 -33.89 33.15
N MET A 13 35.39 -35.12 32.72
CA MET A 13 34.56 -35.38 31.53
C MET A 13 33.07 -35.12 31.77
N LEU A 14 32.58 -35.29 33.01
CA LEU A 14 31.18 -35.09 33.34
C LEU A 14 30.80 -33.58 33.41
N VAL A 15 31.74 -32.72 33.80
CA VAL A 15 31.52 -31.26 33.84
C VAL A 15 31.56 -30.63 32.44
N ALA A 16 32.38 -31.21 31.52
CA ALA A 16 32.42 -30.72 30.13
C ALA A 16 31.16 -31.07 29.32
N PHE A 17 30.43 -32.14 29.67
CA PHE A 17 29.22 -32.51 28.98
C PHE A 17 27.97 -31.72 29.48
N LEU A 18 27.99 -31.21 30.71
CA LEU A 18 26.87 -30.41 31.24
C LEU A 18 26.92 -28.94 30.80
N SER A 19 28.08 -28.40 30.42
CA SER A 19 28.23 -27.03 29.94
C SER A 19 27.82 -26.86 28.46
N ALA A 20 27.74 -27.92 27.66
CA ALA A 20 27.30 -27.87 26.27
C ALA A 20 25.75 -27.83 26.12
N ALA A 21 24.97 -28.06 27.19
CA ALA A 21 23.54 -28.08 27.14
C ALA A 21 22.88 -26.71 27.46
N LEU A 22 23.65 -25.67 27.82
CA LEU A 22 23.15 -24.38 28.24
C LEU A 22 23.41 -23.22 27.26
N PHE A 23 23.91 -23.53 26.06
CA PHE A 23 23.81 -22.54 24.98
C PHE A 23 22.36 -22.55 24.49
N PRO A 24 21.60 -21.46 24.66
CA PRO A 24 20.32 -21.36 23.98
C PRO A 24 20.64 -21.52 22.50
N ARG A 25 20.19 -22.60 21.88
CA ARG A 25 20.08 -22.66 20.42
C ARG A 25 19.25 -21.45 20.06
N ILE A 26 19.91 -20.39 19.62
CA ILE A 26 19.28 -19.37 18.79
C ILE A 26 18.85 -20.19 17.56
N LEU A 27 17.63 -20.76 17.62
CA LEU A 27 16.97 -21.17 16.40
C LEU A 27 16.95 -19.90 15.56
N ASP A 28 17.77 -19.89 14.54
CA ASP A 28 17.67 -18.93 13.44
C ASP A 28 16.27 -19.15 12.88
N ALA A 29 15.31 -18.41 13.46
CA ALA A 29 13.91 -18.52 13.05
C ALA A 29 13.86 -17.99 11.63
N GLN A 30 13.92 -18.90 10.67
CA GLN A 30 13.89 -18.61 9.25
C GLN A 30 12.81 -17.57 9.01
N ALA A 31 13.19 -16.41 8.44
CA ALA A 31 12.30 -15.31 8.22
C ALA A 31 11.06 -15.79 7.44
N GLN A 32 9.89 -15.48 7.96
CA GLN A 32 8.64 -15.94 7.38
C GLN A 32 8.37 -15.19 6.08
N LYS A 33 8.28 -15.91 4.97
CA LYS A 33 7.94 -15.31 3.67
C LYS A 33 6.51 -14.76 3.67
N ILE A 34 6.37 -13.52 3.21
CA ILE A 34 5.08 -12.89 2.94
C ILE A 34 5.09 -12.27 1.55
N ARG A 35 3.93 -12.29 0.90
CA ARG A 35 3.71 -11.65 -0.39
C ARG A 35 2.66 -10.56 -0.24
N ILE A 36 2.96 -9.39 -0.76
CA ILE A 36 2.03 -8.25 -0.77
C ILE A 36 1.81 -7.82 -2.22
N ALA A 37 0.56 -7.94 -2.68
CA ALA A 37 0.17 -7.48 -4.00
C ALA A 37 -0.04 -5.96 -4.02
N TYR A 38 0.51 -5.28 -5.02
CA TYR A 38 0.26 -3.87 -5.29
C TYR A 38 -0.14 -3.65 -6.75
N SER A 39 -0.92 -2.60 -7.03
CA SER A 39 -1.56 -2.45 -8.33
C SER A 39 -0.78 -1.61 -9.34
N SER A 40 0.11 -0.74 -8.89
CA SER A 40 0.83 0.18 -9.77
C SER A 40 2.16 0.62 -9.17
N ARG A 41 3.15 0.78 -10.03
CA ARG A 41 4.46 1.37 -9.69
C ARG A 41 4.32 2.89 -9.58
N SER A 42 3.97 3.37 -8.40
CA SER A 42 3.75 4.78 -8.11
C SER A 42 3.97 5.08 -6.62
N ASN A 43 3.97 6.34 -6.22
CA ASN A 43 4.14 6.74 -4.82
C ASN A 43 2.94 6.40 -3.91
N THR A 44 1.85 5.83 -4.44
CA THR A 44 0.73 5.37 -3.61
C THR A 44 1.10 4.23 -2.65
N ILE A 45 2.26 3.60 -2.83
CA ILE A 45 2.75 2.50 -1.97
C ILE A 45 4.13 2.81 -1.35
N THR A 46 4.50 4.09 -1.21
CA THR A 46 5.75 4.51 -0.55
C THR A 46 5.96 3.85 0.82
N PRO A 47 4.95 3.69 1.69
CA PRO A 47 5.13 2.98 2.96
C PRO A 47 5.71 1.57 2.81
N LEU A 48 5.31 0.82 1.77
CA LEU A 48 5.85 -0.50 1.49
C LEU A 48 7.28 -0.44 0.96
N TYR A 49 7.60 0.55 0.10
CA TYR A 49 8.95 0.79 -0.39
C TYR A 49 9.91 1.12 0.76
N VAL A 50 9.48 2.00 1.68
CA VAL A 50 10.25 2.38 2.86
C VAL A 50 10.41 1.18 3.79
N ALA A 51 9.34 0.46 4.13
CA ALA A 51 9.40 -0.72 4.99
C ALA A 51 10.38 -1.79 4.45
N SER A 52 10.36 -2.01 3.14
CA SER A 52 11.27 -2.94 2.48
C SER A 52 12.72 -2.43 2.47
N SER A 53 12.95 -1.18 2.04
CA SER A 53 14.29 -0.60 1.89
C SER A 53 15.00 -0.38 3.22
N LYS A 54 14.26 -0.01 4.28
CA LYS A 54 14.81 0.22 5.63
C LYS A 54 14.90 -1.05 6.46
N GLY A 55 14.43 -2.18 5.95
CA GLY A 55 14.53 -3.46 6.62
C GLY A 55 13.50 -3.68 7.72
N PHE A 56 12.45 -2.85 7.83
CA PHE A 56 11.44 -2.99 8.89
C PHE A 56 10.68 -4.31 8.84
N PHE A 57 10.50 -4.91 7.65
CA PHE A 57 9.97 -6.26 7.57
C PHE A 57 10.93 -7.29 8.17
N ARG A 58 12.24 -7.16 7.94
CA ARG A 58 13.26 -8.07 8.50
C ARG A 58 13.36 -7.97 10.01
N GLU A 59 13.25 -6.76 10.57
CA GLU A 59 13.18 -6.54 12.01
C GLU A 59 12.00 -7.29 12.65
N GLU A 60 10.91 -7.46 11.90
CA GLU A 60 9.73 -8.22 12.32
C GLU A 60 9.84 -9.73 11.98
N GLY A 61 11.02 -10.22 11.53
CA GLY A 61 11.22 -11.60 11.13
C GLY A 61 10.45 -11.98 9.86
N LEU A 62 10.22 -11.03 8.96
CA LEU A 62 9.48 -11.23 7.70
C LEU A 62 10.41 -11.01 6.49
N GLU A 63 10.34 -11.93 5.54
CA GLU A 63 10.90 -11.78 4.19
C GLU A 63 9.77 -11.37 3.25
N VAL A 64 9.76 -10.09 2.84
CA VAL A 64 8.68 -9.55 2.00
C VAL A 64 9.02 -9.67 0.52
N GLU A 65 8.04 -10.12 -0.25
CA GLU A 65 8.01 -10.08 -1.71
C GLU A 65 6.87 -9.16 -2.15
N LEU A 66 7.20 -8.04 -2.81
CA LEU A 66 6.21 -7.12 -3.37
C LEU A 66 5.90 -7.55 -4.81
N ILE A 67 4.66 -7.94 -5.07
CA ILE A 67 4.23 -8.49 -6.35
C ILE A 67 3.26 -7.53 -7.02
N GLN A 68 3.58 -7.13 -8.25
CA GLN A 68 2.67 -6.31 -9.03
C GLN A 68 1.55 -7.17 -9.61
N VAL A 69 0.30 -6.81 -9.27
CA VAL A 69 -0.90 -7.52 -9.70
C VAL A 69 -1.94 -6.48 -10.11
N SER A 70 -2.66 -6.71 -11.21
CA SER A 70 -3.71 -5.77 -11.59
C SER A 70 -4.74 -5.60 -10.46
N PRO A 71 -5.36 -4.41 -10.29
CA PRO A 71 -6.28 -4.14 -9.17
C PRO A 71 -7.41 -5.16 -9.06
N ARG A 72 -7.87 -5.66 -10.20
CA ARG A 72 -8.95 -6.63 -10.30
C ARG A 72 -8.60 -8.01 -9.73
N LEU A 73 -7.33 -8.41 -9.83
CA LEU A 73 -6.86 -9.72 -9.37
C LEU A 73 -6.37 -9.72 -7.92
N GLY A 74 -6.08 -8.55 -7.34
CA GLY A 74 -5.50 -8.45 -5.99
C GLY A 74 -6.33 -9.12 -4.91
N ALA A 75 -7.66 -8.91 -4.90
CA ALA A 75 -8.56 -9.54 -3.94
C ALA A 75 -8.60 -11.07 -4.11
N MET A 76 -8.66 -11.56 -5.35
CA MET A 76 -8.68 -13.00 -5.64
C MET A 76 -7.37 -13.68 -5.22
N ALA A 77 -6.23 -13.03 -5.47
CA ALA A 77 -4.93 -13.56 -5.06
C ALA A 77 -4.82 -13.70 -3.53
N VAL A 78 -5.43 -12.77 -2.74
CA VAL A 78 -5.51 -12.90 -1.28
C VAL A 78 -6.44 -14.05 -0.89
N MET A 79 -7.59 -14.20 -1.53
CA MET A 79 -8.54 -15.28 -1.25
C MET A 79 -7.94 -16.66 -1.49
N ASN A 80 -7.23 -16.82 -2.59
CA ASN A 80 -6.56 -18.07 -2.95
C ASN A 80 -5.36 -18.38 -2.03
N GLY A 81 -4.80 -17.35 -1.35
CA GLY A 81 -3.58 -17.47 -0.55
C GLY A 81 -2.29 -17.33 -1.36
N ASP A 82 -2.38 -16.91 -2.64
CA ASP A 82 -1.22 -16.64 -3.50
C ASP A 82 -0.39 -15.48 -2.95
N VAL A 83 -1.09 -14.49 -2.35
CA VAL A 83 -0.51 -13.39 -1.59
C VAL A 83 -1.18 -13.27 -0.21
N SER A 84 -0.46 -12.72 0.76
CA SER A 84 -0.99 -12.51 2.12
C SER A 84 -1.83 -11.23 2.21
N PHE A 85 -1.47 -10.21 1.43
CA PHE A 85 -2.09 -8.89 1.49
C PHE A 85 -2.20 -8.26 0.09
N THR A 86 -3.15 -7.32 -0.07
CA THR A 86 -3.24 -6.46 -1.26
C THR A 86 -3.45 -5.01 -0.88
N THR A 87 -2.94 -4.09 -1.73
CA THR A 87 -3.11 -2.63 -1.55
C THR A 87 -4.20 -2.04 -2.45
N SER A 88 -4.80 -2.81 -3.34
CA SER A 88 -5.81 -2.35 -4.30
C SER A 88 -7.09 -1.92 -3.59
N PHE A 89 -7.24 -0.62 -3.28
CA PHE A 89 -8.22 -0.16 -2.32
C PHE A 89 -9.67 -0.38 -2.78
N VAL A 90 -10.19 0.44 -3.68
CA VAL A 90 -11.63 0.44 -4.02
C VAL A 90 -12.08 -0.90 -4.61
N SER A 91 -11.27 -1.50 -5.48
CA SER A 91 -11.63 -2.80 -6.10
C SER A 91 -11.81 -3.90 -5.05
N THR A 92 -10.89 -3.99 -4.06
CA THR A 92 -10.98 -4.98 -2.98
C THR A 92 -12.12 -4.64 -2.02
N PHE A 93 -12.27 -3.36 -1.64
CA PHE A 93 -13.31 -2.93 -0.71
C PHE A 93 -14.72 -3.18 -1.28
N ARG A 94 -14.95 -2.95 -2.58
CA ARG A 94 -16.19 -3.35 -3.26
C ARG A 94 -16.44 -4.85 -3.19
N GLY A 95 -15.40 -5.65 -3.42
CA GLY A 95 -15.50 -7.10 -3.27
C GLY A 95 -15.95 -7.52 -1.86
N ILE A 96 -15.42 -6.86 -0.83
CA ILE A 96 -15.85 -7.08 0.57
C ILE A 96 -17.33 -6.73 0.74
N LEU A 97 -17.75 -5.57 0.23
CA LEU A 97 -19.16 -5.16 0.29
C LEU A 97 -20.09 -6.13 -0.45
N GLN A 98 -19.58 -6.83 -1.47
CA GLN A 98 -20.29 -7.88 -2.22
C GLN A 98 -20.16 -9.27 -1.59
N GLY A 99 -19.49 -9.40 -0.44
CA GLY A 99 -19.45 -10.64 0.35
C GLY A 99 -18.14 -11.41 0.31
N LEU A 100 -17.04 -10.87 -0.29
CA LEU A 100 -15.76 -11.53 -0.19
C LEU A 100 -15.28 -11.57 1.28
N PRO A 101 -14.76 -12.72 1.77
CA PRO A 101 -14.30 -12.90 3.15
C PRO A 101 -12.92 -12.27 3.37
N LEU A 102 -12.85 -10.98 3.14
CA LEU A 102 -11.66 -10.13 3.32
C LEU A 102 -12.01 -8.96 4.23
N LYS A 103 -10.99 -8.37 4.84
CA LYS A 103 -11.12 -7.13 5.64
C LYS A 103 -10.05 -6.13 5.28
N VAL A 104 -10.39 -4.84 5.36
CA VAL A 104 -9.38 -3.79 5.44
C VAL A 104 -8.83 -3.76 6.86
N ILE A 105 -7.51 -3.80 6.98
CA ILE A 105 -6.79 -3.87 8.26
C ILE A 105 -5.87 -2.68 8.52
N LEU A 106 -5.64 -1.88 7.48
CA LEU A 106 -4.84 -0.66 7.53
C LEU A 106 -5.28 0.29 6.42
N ILE A 107 -5.38 1.56 6.74
CA ILE A 107 -5.47 2.67 5.79
C ILE A 107 -4.10 3.35 5.75
N ALA A 108 -3.36 3.20 4.67
CA ALA A 108 -2.04 3.83 4.55
C ALA A 108 -2.16 5.30 4.13
N LEU A 109 -2.99 5.58 3.13
CA LEU A 109 -3.23 6.92 2.60
C LEU A 109 -4.74 7.21 2.59
N LYS A 110 -5.19 8.16 3.43
CA LYS A 110 -6.62 8.53 3.57
C LYS A 110 -7.19 9.27 2.38
N LYS A 111 -6.34 9.97 1.63
CA LYS A 111 -6.77 10.75 0.48
C LYS A 111 -6.16 10.19 -0.79
N GLY A 112 -6.91 10.32 -1.89
CA GLY A 112 -6.42 9.93 -3.20
C GLY A 112 -5.20 10.75 -3.60
N MET A 113 -4.31 10.14 -4.36
CA MET A 113 -3.16 10.79 -4.97
C MET A 113 -3.29 10.75 -6.50
N TYR A 114 -4.52 10.86 -7.03
CA TYR A 114 -4.76 10.80 -8.46
C TYR A 114 -5.06 12.19 -9.02
N PHE A 115 -4.46 12.48 -10.15
CA PHE A 115 -4.58 13.72 -10.89
C PHE A 115 -5.22 13.45 -12.25
N LEU A 116 -6.12 14.31 -12.66
CA LEU A 116 -6.64 14.34 -14.03
C LEU A 116 -5.68 15.16 -14.89
N VAL A 117 -4.86 14.45 -15.67
CA VAL A 117 -3.87 15.06 -16.57
C VAL A 117 -4.35 14.92 -18.01
N VAL A 118 -4.20 15.99 -18.78
CA VAL A 118 -4.68 16.09 -20.16
C VAL A 118 -3.60 16.57 -21.12
N ARG A 119 -3.80 16.31 -22.39
CA ARG A 119 -2.98 16.80 -23.48
C ARG A 119 -3.06 18.34 -23.60
N PRO A 120 -2.00 19.01 -24.12
CA PRO A 120 -1.93 20.48 -24.19
C PRO A 120 -3.06 21.15 -25.00
N GLU A 121 -3.65 20.45 -25.98
CA GLU A 121 -4.77 20.95 -26.77
C GLU A 121 -6.09 21.04 -25.98
N ILE A 122 -6.24 20.32 -24.88
CA ILE A 122 -7.39 20.42 -23.97
C ILE A 122 -7.19 21.67 -23.10
N LYS A 123 -8.00 22.69 -23.33
CA LYS A 123 -7.90 23.96 -22.62
C LYS A 123 -8.78 24.00 -21.39
N ASP A 124 -9.95 23.42 -21.49
CA ASP A 124 -10.98 23.39 -20.45
C ASP A 124 -11.51 21.97 -20.24
N ILE A 125 -12.19 21.74 -19.11
CA ILE A 125 -12.79 20.45 -18.77
C ILE A 125 -13.88 20.05 -19.77
N GLN A 126 -14.58 21.03 -20.38
CA GLN A 126 -15.65 20.77 -21.36
C GLN A 126 -15.10 20.24 -22.69
N ASP A 127 -13.83 20.48 -23.00
CA ASP A 127 -13.16 19.93 -24.18
C ASP A 127 -13.02 18.39 -24.13
N LEU A 128 -13.24 17.81 -22.93
CA LEU A 128 -13.21 16.34 -22.73
C LEU A 128 -14.45 15.64 -23.29
N LYS A 129 -15.50 16.34 -23.70
CA LYS A 129 -16.69 15.71 -24.29
C LYS A 129 -16.32 14.86 -25.49
N GLY A 130 -16.68 13.58 -25.45
CA GLY A 130 -16.37 12.59 -26.49
C GLY A 130 -14.90 12.15 -26.55
N LYS A 131 -14.03 12.65 -25.67
CA LYS A 131 -12.61 12.28 -25.64
C LYS A 131 -12.39 11.00 -24.81
N LYS A 132 -11.20 10.41 -25.00
CA LYS A 132 -10.80 9.18 -24.31
C LYS A 132 -10.06 9.50 -23.01
N LEU A 133 -10.51 8.88 -21.90
CA LEU A 133 -9.90 8.93 -20.57
C LEU A 133 -9.31 7.55 -20.21
N GLY A 134 -8.00 7.50 -20.03
CA GLY A 134 -7.31 6.27 -19.60
C GLY A 134 -7.44 6.05 -18.09
N VAL A 135 -7.90 4.87 -17.68
CA VAL A 135 -8.06 4.43 -16.29
C VAL A 135 -7.40 3.06 -16.07
N ALA A 136 -7.14 2.69 -14.78
CA ALA A 136 -6.50 1.40 -14.49
C ALA A 136 -7.46 0.23 -14.63
N THR A 137 -8.66 0.37 -14.11
CA THR A 137 -9.69 -0.67 -14.14
C THR A 137 -11.08 -0.06 -13.96
N VAL A 138 -12.09 -0.74 -14.48
CA VAL A 138 -13.48 -0.33 -14.28
C VAL A 138 -13.84 -0.38 -12.79
N ARG A 139 -14.49 0.67 -12.29
CA ARG A 139 -14.91 0.83 -10.89
C ARG A 139 -13.75 0.78 -9.87
N GLY A 140 -12.52 1.04 -10.33
CA GLY A 140 -11.33 1.15 -9.47
C GLY A 140 -11.17 2.53 -8.83
N THR A 141 -10.19 2.67 -7.95
CA THR A 141 -9.91 3.92 -7.20
C THR A 141 -9.66 5.10 -8.13
N ASP A 142 -8.79 4.91 -9.13
CA ASP A 142 -8.38 5.95 -10.07
C ASP A 142 -9.54 6.43 -10.96
N GLN A 143 -10.38 5.51 -11.42
CA GLN A 143 -11.58 5.84 -12.19
C GLN A 143 -12.55 6.67 -11.37
N LEU A 144 -12.89 6.21 -10.15
CA LEU A 144 -13.83 6.90 -9.29
C LEU A 144 -13.32 8.30 -8.92
N VAL A 145 -12.03 8.43 -8.60
CA VAL A 145 -11.44 9.75 -8.31
C VAL A 145 -11.52 10.64 -9.55
N ALA A 146 -11.19 10.13 -10.75
CA ALA A 146 -11.31 10.90 -11.98
C ALA A 146 -12.75 11.37 -12.23
N GLU A 147 -13.74 10.50 -12.05
CA GLU A 147 -15.16 10.86 -12.19
C GLU A 147 -15.59 11.91 -11.18
N GLU A 148 -15.16 11.81 -9.92
CA GLU A 148 -15.45 12.81 -8.90
C GLU A 148 -14.76 14.17 -9.22
N LEU A 149 -13.53 14.14 -9.72
CA LEU A 149 -12.83 15.33 -10.17
C LEU A 149 -13.55 16.00 -11.36
N LEU A 150 -14.05 15.20 -12.30
CA LEU A 150 -14.88 15.72 -13.40
C LEU A 150 -16.16 16.39 -12.88
N ARG A 151 -16.89 15.72 -11.99
CA ARG A 151 -18.13 16.24 -11.37
C ARG A 151 -17.86 17.52 -10.56
N SER A 152 -16.76 17.60 -9.81
CA SER A 152 -16.40 18.78 -9.01
C SER A 152 -16.16 20.03 -9.87
N LYS A 153 -15.81 19.81 -11.15
CA LYS A 153 -15.65 20.88 -12.16
C LYS A 153 -16.89 21.08 -13.03
N GLY A 154 -18.04 20.53 -12.64
CA GLY A 154 -19.30 20.69 -13.37
C GLY A 154 -19.40 19.87 -14.66
N PHE A 155 -18.57 18.83 -14.83
CA PHE A 155 -18.56 17.98 -16.02
C PHE A 155 -19.24 16.63 -15.76
N ASN A 156 -20.07 16.16 -16.68
CA ASN A 156 -20.66 14.84 -16.59
C ASN A 156 -19.69 13.74 -17.07
N PRO A 157 -19.22 12.85 -16.18
CA PRO A 157 -18.27 11.79 -16.54
C PRO A 157 -18.74 10.82 -17.61
N ALA A 158 -20.07 10.69 -17.82
CA ALA A 158 -20.62 9.84 -18.88
C ALA A 158 -20.31 10.37 -20.30
N LEU A 159 -19.85 11.60 -20.42
CA LEU A 159 -19.50 12.20 -21.70
C LEU A 159 -18.07 11.90 -22.16
N VAL A 160 -17.23 11.24 -21.36
CA VAL A 160 -15.91 10.74 -21.77
C VAL A 160 -15.96 9.25 -22.08
N GLN A 161 -15.13 8.81 -23.03
CA GLN A 161 -14.94 7.39 -23.32
C GLN A 161 -13.84 6.84 -22.40
N GLN A 162 -14.21 6.06 -21.40
CA GLN A 162 -13.23 5.48 -20.49
C GLN A 162 -12.58 4.23 -21.09
N LEU A 163 -11.24 4.20 -21.12
CA LEU A 163 -10.44 3.08 -21.62
C LEU A 163 -9.61 2.47 -20.48
N VAL A 164 -9.72 1.17 -20.32
CA VAL A 164 -8.88 0.42 -19.36
C VAL A 164 -7.50 0.22 -19.98
N ILE A 165 -6.48 0.83 -19.38
CA ILE A 165 -5.08 0.78 -19.86
C ILE A 165 -4.19 0.03 -18.85
N GLY A 166 -4.56 0.00 -17.58
CA GLY A 166 -3.78 -0.65 -16.54
C GLY A 166 -3.02 0.33 -15.64
N GLU A 167 -1.79 -0.01 -15.28
CA GLU A 167 -1.00 0.76 -14.30
C GLU A 167 -0.66 2.19 -14.75
N THR A 168 -0.28 3.04 -13.77
CA THR A 168 -0.02 4.47 -14.00
C THR A 168 1.04 4.75 -15.09
N PRO A 169 2.20 4.07 -15.15
CA PRO A 169 3.16 4.30 -16.24
C PRO A 169 2.57 4.08 -17.64
N LEU A 170 1.76 3.02 -17.81
CA LEU A 170 1.12 2.75 -19.10
C LEU A 170 0.11 3.83 -19.48
N ARG A 171 -0.64 4.37 -18.52
CA ARG A 171 -1.55 5.49 -18.76
C ARG A 171 -0.81 6.76 -19.16
N ALA A 172 0.30 7.06 -18.45
CA ALA A 172 1.15 8.21 -18.82
C ALA A 172 1.70 8.07 -20.25
N GLN A 173 2.14 6.86 -20.62
CA GLN A 173 2.60 6.58 -21.99
C GLN A 173 1.47 6.71 -23.01
N ALA A 174 0.26 6.25 -22.72
CA ALA A 174 -0.90 6.37 -23.60
C ALA A 174 -1.30 7.84 -23.83
N LEU A 175 -1.19 8.68 -22.82
CA LEU A 175 -1.37 10.14 -22.98
C LEU A 175 -0.27 10.74 -23.85
N ALA A 176 0.99 10.39 -23.62
CA ALA A 176 2.14 10.90 -24.38
C ALA A 176 2.07 10.50 -25.86
N SER A 177 1.66 9.28 -26.17
CA SER A 177 1.48 8.79 -27.54
C SER A 177 0.24 9.35 -28.26
N GLY A 178 -0.67 10.02 -27.55
CA GLY A 178 -1.94 10.50 -28.11
C GLY A 178 -3.05 9.48 -28.23
N SER A 179 -2.84 8.26 -27.72
CA SER A 179 -3.86 7.20 -27.72
C SER A 179 -5.10 7.58 -26.89
N VAL A 180 -4.91 8.42 -25.87
CA VAL A 180 -5.96 9.04 -25.06
C VAL A 180 -5.69 10.55 -24.89
N GLN A 181 -6.73 11.33 -24.58
CA GLN A 181 -6.63 12.77 -24.38
C GLN A 181 -6.56 13.18 -22.91
N ALA A 182 -6.97 12.26 -22.04
CA ALA A 182 -6.91 12.44 -20.58
C ALA A 182 -6.50 11.13 -19.89
N VAL A 183 -5.89 11.25 -18.72
CA VAL A 183 -5.57 10.11 -17.85
C VAL A 183 -5.77 10.46 -16.37
N SER A 184 -6.15 9.47 -15.59
CA SER A 184 -6.04 9.51 -14.12
C SER A 184 -4.71 8.90 -13.74
N VAL A 185 -3.78 9.68 -13.20
CA VAL A 185 -2.42 9.23 -12.82
C VAL A 185 -2.06 9.67 -11.42
N SER A 186 -1.15 8.95 -10.78
CA SER A 186 -0.61 9.27 -9.45
C SER A 186 0.88 9.61 -9.52
N PRO A 187 1.45 10.31 -8.51
CA PRO A 187 2.87 10.61 -8.48
C PRO A 187 3.74 9.35 -8.64
N PRO A 188 4.86 9.51 -9.35
CA PRO A 188 5.46 10.74 -9.88
C PRO A 188 4.94 11.18 -11.25
N TYR A 189 4.04 10.45 -11.88
CA TYR A 189 3.70 10.58 -13.30
C TYR A 189 2.94 11.87 -13.64
N ASP A 190 2.12 12.40 -12.72
CA ASP A 190 1.49 13.72 -12.89
C ASP A 190 2.52 14.83 -13.03
N LEU A 191 3.55 14.82 -12.18
CA LEU A 191 4.62 15.81 -12.19
C LEU A 191 5.53 15.65 -13.42
N MET A 192 5.85 14.40 -13.78
CA MET A 192 6.64 14.13 -14.99
C MET A 192 5.91 14.60 -16.25
N LEU A 193 4.62 14.34 -16.35
CA LEU A 193 3.79 14.82 -17.47
C LEU A 193 3.73 16.36 -17.48
N GLN A 194 3.60 17.01 -16.32
CA GLN A 194 3.64 18.49 -16.25
C GLN A 194 4.97 19.04 -16.78
N GLN A 195 6.11 18.44 -16.44
CA GLN A 195 7.42 18.83 -16.97
C GLN A 195 7.51 18.65 -18.49
N MET A 196 6.72 17.73 -19.07
CA MET A 196 6.61 17.53 -20.52
C MET A 196 5.57 18.45 -21.19
N GLY A 197 4.96 19.39 -20.45
CA GLY A 197 3.99 20.36 -20.99
C GLY A 197 2.52 19.91 -20.94
N TYR A 198 2.21 18.77 -20.34
CA TYR A 198 0.82 18.34 -20.13
C TYR A 198 0.17 19.13 -18.98
N LYS A 199 -1.17 19.24 -19.00
CA LYS A 199 -1.91 20.03 -18.02
C LYS A 199 -2.58 19.15 -16.98
N VAL A 200 -2.52 19.59 -15.73
CA VAL A 200 -3.36 19.06 -14.66
C VAL A 200 -4.65 19.89 -14.61
N LEU A 201 -5.79 19.28 -14.90
CA LEU A 201 -7.11 19.95 -14.79
C LEU A 201 -7.69 19.85 -13.38
N ALA A 202 -7.39 18.78 -12.65
CA ALA A 202 -7.89 18.60 -11.30
C ALA A 202 -6.94 17.70 -10.48
N GLY A 203 -6.88 17.90 -9.18
CA GLY A 203 -5.96 17.22 -8.27
C GLY A 203 -6.67 16.56 -7.09
N PRO A 204 -5.96 15.69 -6.36
CA PRO A 204 -6.54 14.71 -5.42
C PRO A 204 -7.07 15.30 -4.12
N LEU A 205 -6.70 16.51 -3.75
CA LEU A 205 -7.11 17.10 -2.47
C LEU A 205 -8.60 17.46 -2.42
N GLU A 206 -9.25 17.48 -3.58
CA GLU A 206 -10.68 17.77 -3.72
C GLU A 206 -11.56 16.53 -3.44
N VAL A 207 -10.97 15.34 -3.36
CA VAL A 207 -11.70 14.08 -3.21
C VAL A 207 -11.17 13.28 -2.02
N GLY A 208 -12.01 13.06 -1.02
CA GLY A 208 -11.70 12.30 0.18
C GLY A 208 -11.83 10.77 -0.02
N MET A 209 -11.10 10.19 -0.98
CA MET A 209 -11.10 8.75 -1.27
C MET A 209 -9.76 8.15 -0.87
N PRO A 210 -9.70 7.07 -0.05
CA PRO A 210 -8.44 6.42 0.27
C PRO A 210 -7.72 5.92 -0.98
N ALA A 211 -6.41 6.17 -1.06
CA ALA A 211 -5.58 5.74 -2.18
C ALA A 211 -4.97 4.37 -1.97
N SER A 212 -4.63 4.03 -0.72
CA SER A 212 -3.91 2.82 -0.38
C SER A 212 -4.21 2.36 1.04
N GLY A 213 -4.16 1.06 1.25
CA GLY A 213 -4.31 0.40 2.53
C GLY A 213 -3.84 -1.05 2.44
N LEU A 214 -4.02 -1.83 3.48
CA LEU A 214 -3.80 -3.27 3.44
C LEU A 214 -5.10 -4.02 3.70
N PHE A 215 -5.33 -4.99 2.86
CA PHE A 215 -6.42 -5.95 2.94
C PHE A 215 -5.87 -7.36 3.10
N THR A 216 -6.57 -8.17 3.88
CA THR A 216 -6.23 -9.59 4.07
C THR A 216 -7.49 -10.42 4.23
N SER A 217 -7.34 -11.77 4.20
CA SER A 217 -8.46 -12.68 4.37
C SER A 217 -8.82 -12.91 5.84
N ASP A 218 -10.10 -13.16 6.11
CA ASP A 218 -10.57 -13.61 7.43
C ASP A 218 -9.82 -14.87 7.88
N ARG A 219 -9.46 -15.74 6.93
CA ARG A 219 -8.64 -16.91 7.20
C ARG A 219 -7.29 -16.55 7.79
N LEU A 220 -6.53 -15.61 7.16
CA LEU A 220 -5.20 -15.21 7.66
C LEU A 220 -5.29 -14.51 9.01
N LEU A 221 -6.30 -13.68 9.22
CA LEU A 221 -6.56 -13.02 10.51
C LEU A 221 -6.76 -14.05 11.63
N LYS A 222 -7.48 -15.15 11.35
CA LYS A 222 -7.78 -16.22 12.32
C LYS A 222 -6.61 -17.16 12.51
N GLU A 223 -6.00 -17.64 11.42
CA GLU A 223 -4.97 -18.70 11.46
C GLU A 223 -3.59 -18.17 11.85
N ASN A 224 -3.26 -16.93 11.48
CA ASN A 224 -1.93 -16.37 11.75
C ASN A 224 -1.96 -14.86 12.11
N PRO A 225 -2.64 -14.48 13.22
CA PRO A 225 -2.76 -13.08 13.64
C PRO A 225 -1.40 -12.43 13.92
N GLN A 226 -0.40 -13.20 14.34
CA GLN A 226 0.95 -12.69 14.58
C GLN A 226 1.65 -12.25 13.28
N ARG A 227 1.43 -12.96 12.17
CA ARG A 227 1.94 -12.54 10.85
C ARG A 227 1.32 -11.21 10.44
N VAL A 228 0.02 -11.08 10.61
CA VAL A 228 -0.72 -9.84 10.31
C VAL A 228 -0.16 -8.69 11.16
N LYS A 229 -0.08 -8.86 12.48
CA LYS A 229 0.43 -7.84 13.39
C LYS A 229 1.87 -7.41 13.07
N ARG A 230 2.78 -8.37 12.84
CA ARG A 230 4.17 -8.07 12.46
C ARG A 230 4.26 -7.30 11.13
N THR A 231 3.44 -7.68 10.14
CA THR A 231 3.37 -6.92 8.88
C THR A 231 2.91 -5.49 9.12
N LEU A 232 1.88 -5.29 9.93
CA LEU A 232 1.37 -3.96 10.27
C LEU A 232 2.39 -3.13 11.05
N ARG A 233 3.15 -3.73 11.99
CA ARG A 233 4.24 -3.04 12.69
C ARG A 233 5.30 -2.52 11.72
N ALA A 234 5.73 -3.35 10.76
CA ALA A 234 6.70 -2.94 9.74
C ALA A 234 6.19 -1.75 8.92
N VAL A 235 4.93 -1.77 8.50
CA VAL A 235 4.34 -0.67 7.72
C VAL A 235 4.15 0.58 8.59
N MET A 236 3.76 0.45 9.85
CA MET A 236 3.60 1.60 10.76
C MET A 236 4.96 2.22 11.14
N LYS A 237 6.03 1.41 11.28
CA LYS A 237 7.40 1.93 11.37
C LYS A 237 7.76 2.78 10.14
N ALA A 238 7.40 2.30 8.94
CA ALA A 238 7.64 3.04 7.71
C ALA A 238 6.83 4.35 7.67
N ASN A 239 5.57 4.35 8.08
CA ASN A 239 4.78 5.58 8.16
C ASN A 239 5.43 6.63 9.07
N ARG A 240 5.87 6.22 10.28
CA ARG A 240 6.61 7.11 11.21
C ARG A 240 7.91 7.61 10.58
N PHE A 241 8.66 6.69 9.97
CA PHE A 241 9.91 7.05 9.28
C PHE A 241 9.70 8.11 8.20
N ILE A 242 8.64 7.96 7.37
CA ILE A 242 8.29 8.91 6.31
C ILE A 242 8.01 10.29 6.90
N LEU A 243 7.29 10.38 8.02
CA LEU A 243 6.96 11.65 8.67
C LEU A 243 8.20 12.37 9.19
N ASP A 244 9.19 11.63 9.70
CA ASP A 244 10.35 12.18 10.42
C ASP A 244 11.61 12.31 9.53
N ASN A 245 11.69 11.61 8.39
CA ASN A 245 12.93 11.43 7.63
C ASN A 245 12.77 11.77 6.14
N ARG A 246 12.57 13.07 5.84
CA ARG A 246 12.30 13.56 4.46
C ARG A 246 13.35 13.13 3.45
N GLN A 247 14.64 13.38 3.72
CA GLN A 247 15.71 13.14 2.76
C GLN A 247 15.87 11.64 2.45
N GLU A 248 15.83 10.80 3.48
CA GLU A 248 15.96 9.37 3.31
C GLU A 248 14.74 8.75 2.63
N THR A 249 13.54 9.26 2.87
CA THR A 249 12.32 8.85 2.17
C THR A 249 12.41 9.18 0.69
N ILE A 250 12.86 10.39 0.34
CA ILE A 250 13.11 10.80 -1.05
C ILE A 250 14.15 9.88 -1.71
N ALA A 251 15.22 9.52 -1.02
CA ALA A 251 16.21 8.56 -1.53
C ALA A 251 15.61 7.18 -1.82
N VAL A 252 14.69 6.71 -0.98
CA VAL A 252 13.93 5.48 -1.24
C VAL A 252 13.04 5.63 -2.47
N MET A 253 12.31 6.74 -2.62
CA MET A 253 11.47 7.00 -3.79
C MET A 253 12.29 6.98 -5.09
N LEU A 254 13.48 7.60 -5.10
CA LEU A 254 14.39 7.61 -6.24
C LEU A 254 14.93 6.22 -6.60
N LYS A 255 15.12 5.37 -5.60
CA LYS A 255 15.56 3.99 -5.81
C LYS A 255 14.47 3.13 -6.47
N TRP A 256 13.21 3.33 -6.09
CA TRP A 256 12.10 2.47 -6.51
C TRP A 256 11.41 2.92 -7.80
N LEU A 257 11.45 4.23 -8.10
CA LEU A 257 10.72 4.84 -9.23
C LEU A 257 11.66 5.73 -10.06
N PRO A 258 11.59 5.64 -11.40
CA PRO A 258 12.34 6.54 -12.27
C PRO A 258 11.74 7.95 -12.20
N GLN A 259 12.38 8.86 -11.48
CA GLN A 259 11.97 10.25 -11.31
C GLN A 259 13.16 11.13 -10.93
N THR A 260 13.04 12.44 -11.09
CA THR A 260 14.06 13.40 -10.64
C THR A 260 13.94 13.66 -9.13
N ALA A 261 15.01 14.18 -8.51
CA ALA A 261 14.99 14.55 -7.09
C ALA A 261 13.91 15.62 -6.79
N GLU A 262 13.69 16.57 -7.70
CA GLU A 262 12.64 17.58 -7.59
C GLU A 262 11.24 16.92 -7.58
N VAL A 263 10.97 16.02 -8.52
CA VAL A 263 9.69 15.30 -8.60
C VAL A 263 9.48 14.46 -7.35
N ALA A 264 10.51 13.75 -6.87
CA ALA A 264 10.41 12.97 -5.64
C ALA A 264 10.13 13.84 -4.40
N ALA A 265 10.76 15.01 -4.30
CA ALA A 265 10.52 15.95 -3.22
C ALA A 265 9.08 16.48 -3.22
N ARG A 266 8.56 16.88 -4.38
CA ARG A 266 7.16 17.34 -4.51
C ARG A 266 6.15 16.21 -4.24
N SER A 267 6.45 14.99 -4.66
CA SER A 267 5.64 13.81 -4.38
C SER A 267 5.59 13.51 -2.87
N TYR A 268 6.74 13.62 -2.19
CA TYR A 268 6.81 13.48 -0.75
C TYR A 268 5.96 14.52 -0.02
N ASP A 269 6.06 15.80 -0.40
CA ASP A 269 5.30 16.89 0.22
C ASP A 269 3.77 16.70 0.05
N LEU A 270 3.33 16.06 -1.04
CA LEU A 270 1.95 15.66 -1.23
C LEU A 270 1.59 14.47 -0.32
N GLU A 271 2.45 13.47 -0.23
CA GLU A 271 2.22 12.26 0.56
C GLU A 271 2.02 12.57 2.05
N LEU A 272 2.79 13.52 2.60
CA LEU A 272 2.62 13.98 3.98
C LEU A 272 1.19 14.47 4.30
N LYS A 273 0.46 14.97 3.29
CA LYS A 273 -0.93 15.44 3.43
C LYS A 273 -1.96 14.31 3.35
N THR A 274 -1.52 13.13 2.98
CA THR A 274 -2.40 11.97 2.70
C THR A 274 -2.14 10.78 3.61
N ILE A 275 -0.92 10.65 4.13
CA ILE A 275 -0.52 9.55 5.02
C ILE A 275 -1.38 9.51 6.29
N THR A 276 -1.70 8.31 6.74
CA THR A 276 -2.51 8.09 7.94
C THR A 276 -1.58 7.73 9.10
N PRO A 277 -1.42 8.59 10.13
CA PRO A 277 -0.48 8.34 11.22
C PRO A 277 -0.84 7.11 12.07
N ASP A 278 -2.13 6.83 12.24
CA ASP A 278 -2.67 5.72 13.04
C ASP A 278 -3.16 4.54 12.20
N GLY A 279 -3.08 4.65 10.86
CA GLY A 279 -3.50 3.58 9.95
C GLY A 279 -4.99 3.28 9.93
N GLN A 280 -5.86 4.20 10.37
CA GLN A 280 -7.29 3.95 10.54
C GLN A 280 -8.16 5.03 9.89
N MET A 281 -9.43 4.69 9.72
CA MET A 281 -10.54 5.62 9.46
C MET A 281 -11.56 5.48 10.58
N THR A 282 -12.23 6.59 10.92
CA THR A 282 -13.36 6.60 11.84
C THR A 282 -14.56 5.87 11.25
N ASP A 283 -15.54 5.53 12.08
CA ASP A 283 -16.78 4.90 11.66
C ASP A 283 -17.53 5.77 10.65
N ALA A 284 -17.61 7.07 10.92
CA ALA A 284 -18.25 8.03 10.01
C ALA A 284 -17.56 8.14 8.64
N GLU A 285 -16.20 8.12 8.64
CA GLU A 285 -15.43 8.11 7.38
C GLU A 285 -15.68 6.81 6.58
N MET A 286 -15.75 5.66 7.28
CA MET A 286 -16.04 4.36 6.65
C MET A 286 -17.47 4.30 6.09
N ASP A 287 -18.46 4.77 6.85
CA ASP A 287 -19.85 4.84 6.40
C ASP A 287 -19.99 5.75 5.16
N SER A 288 -19.36 6.93 5.18
CA SER A 288 -19.32 7.84 4.04
C SER A 288 -18.66 7.21 2.82
N LEU A 289 -17.59 6.43 3.01
CA LEU A 289 -16.96 5.71 1.92
C LEU A 289 -17.89 4.65 1.31
N ILE A 290 -18.59 3.87 2.13
CA ILE A 290 -19.55 2.85 1.67
C ILE A 290 -20.68 3.50 0.88
N GLU A 291 -21.24 4.59 1.38
CA GLU A 291 -22.32 5.35 0.71
C GLU A 291 -21.85 5.88 -0.66
N ARG A 292 -20.66 6.48 -0.71
CA ARG A 292 -20.06 7.01 -1.95
C ARG A 292 -19.83 5.93 -3.00
N LEU A 293 -19.52 4.69 -2.58
CA LEU A 293 -19.36 3.58 -3.51
C LEU A 293 -20.67 3.07 -4.09
N GLY A 294 -21.82 3.46 -3.51
CA GLY A 294 -23.14 3.03 -3.99
C GLY A 294 -23.37 1.53 -3.88
N GLU A 295 -22.69 0.87 -2.94
CA GLU A 295 -22.85 -0.56 -2.68
C GLU A 295 -23.82 -0.80 -1.49
N LYS A 296 -24.30 -2.04 -1.36
CA LYS A 296 -25.12 -2.42 -0.21
C LYS A 296 -24.34 -2.21 1.09
N LYS A 297 -24.94 -1.52 2.04
CA LYS A 297 -24.33 -1.30 3.37
C LYS A 297 -24.17 -2.63 4.08
N ARG A 298 -22.96 -2.88 4.59
CA ARG A 298 -22.61 -3.97 5.52
C ARG A 298 -22.17 -3.37 6.85
N SER A 299 -22.21 -4.16 7.92
CA SER A 299 -21.70 -3.71 9.21
C SER A 299 -20.19 -3.45 9.12
N LEU A 300 -19.70 -2.47 9.88
CA LEU A 300 -18.28 -2.11 9.87
C LEU A 300 -17.39 -3.28 10.30
N ASP A 301 -17.86 -4.13 11.23
CA ASP A 301 -17.12 -5.31 11.68
C ASP A 301 -16.99 -6.39 10.60
N GLU A 302 -17.90 -6.41 9.63
CA GLU A 302 -17.79 -7.31 8.48
C GLU A 302 -16.78 -6.82 7.45
N VAL A 303 -16.53 -5.51 7.36
CA VAL A 303 -15.71 -4.93 6.28
C VAL A 303 -14.30 -4.56 6.72
N ARG A 304 -14.09 -4.35 8.03
CA ARG A 304 -12.78 -3.93 8.56
C ARG A 304 -12.42 -4.67 9.87
N ASP A 305 -11.12 -4.71 10.14
CA ASP A 305 -10.58 -5.05 11.46
C ASP A 305 -9.32 -4.21 11.72
N PHE A 306 -9.47 -3.13 12.48
CA PHE A 306 -8.33 -2.28 12.88
C PHE A 306 -7.72 -2.70 14.23
N SER A 307 -8.17 -3.78 14.86
CA SER A 307 -7.60 -4.26 16.13
C SER A 307 -6.12 -4.63 16.01
N PRO A 308 -5.64 -5.31 14.94
CA PRO A 308 -4.22 -5.63 14.80
C PRO A 308 -3.33 -4.39 14.62
N VAL A 309 -3.79 -3.35 13.91
CA VAL A 309 -2.98 -2.13 13.75
C VAL A 309 -2.92 -1.34 15.06
N ARG A 310 -4.01 -1.27 15.83
CA ARG A 310 -3.99 -0.66 17.17
C ARG A 310 -3.01 -1.35 18.12
N GLN A 311 -2.98 -2.70 18.10
CA GLN A 311 -2.00 -3.46 18.88
C GLN A 311 -0.56 -3.19 18.41
N ALA A 312 -0.34 -3.17 17.09
CA ALA A 312 0.97 -2.89 16.51
C ALA A 312 1.50 -1.51 16.95
N ILE A 313 0.66 -0.49 16.92
CA ILE A 313 1.03 0.88 17.36
C ILE A 313 1.34 0.91 18.85
N LYS A 314 0.50 0.31 19.69
CA LYS A 314 0.74 0.23 21.14
C LYS A 314 2.09 -0.41 21.46
N GLU A 315 2.44 -1.50 20.79
CA GLU A 315 3.74 -2.17 20.97
C GLU A 315 4.91 -1.30 20.49
N LEU A 316 4.75 -0.53 19.41
CA LEU A 316 5.77 0.43 18.95
C LEU A 316 5.97 1.61 19.90
N ASP A 317 4.94 2.02 20.64
CA ASP A 317 5.02 3.13 21.61
C ASP A 317 5.69 2.70 22.91
N VAL A 318 5.53 1.44 23.31
CA VAL A 318 6.18 0.86 24.51
C VAL A 318 7.67 0.57 24.26
N SER A 319 8.09 0.36 23.00
CA SER A 319 9.47 0.05 22.64
C SER A 319 10.37 1.27 22.39
N LYS A 320 9.84 2.49 22.63
CA LYS A 320 10.59 3.74 22.64
C LYS A 320 11.05 4.07 24.08
#